data_439c6985217b82e228b8ee380dcf073c
#
_entry.id   439c6985217b82e228b8ee380dcf073c
#
_cell.length_a   1.000
_cell.length_b   1.000
_cell.length_c   1.000
_cell.angle_alpha   90.00
_cell.angle_beta   90.00
_cell.angle_gamma   90.00
#
_symmetry.space_group_name_H-M   'P 1'
#
loop_
_entity.id
_entity.type
_entity.pdbx_description
1 polymer ?
#
loop_
_entity_poly.entity_id
_entity_poly.type
_entity_poly.pdbx_seq_one_letter_code
_entity_poly.pdbx_strand_id
1 'polypeptide(L)'
;MLQTEIDFSSRAGFLLSWGILNLFWIALLRRPALSGALSLTLVVVLVLLSRLKHDIVQMTANFVDLMVIDRDTAAFLFTIFPNLRWSVIGAALVIIPLMYALWWLDPFRIRRLPAVAGGLACLAALVGSSLAWPDQAWLGYYDDGYLSKFSRSGVTAVSDFINYGFMESDPVVGERLKVPLLDSCHPAGRRPNIIMIHDESSFDIRQAAGVKVPAGYGGHFKSFDGKERKFLAESNGGPSWFTEYNVLAGLSSRSFGRFSYFVTRIASGRVERGLPLALRRCGYETISLYPAFGAFMSARSFQTTTGIQRFYDAHDLGAKDVEPDSFFYDKAVGLMSQQPPATPLFMFVYLAANHFPWETKFRPDLMPSWRKPGNEPVVDEYLRRQAMSADDYASFIAGLKKKFPAQPFLIVRYGDHQPEFSPHILDPDLDEAGVGKKLENYDPRYYATYYAIDTINFEPVKSPAVMETIDGPYLPLVIQEAAGIPLDPSFEEQKSIMLRCKGLFYACKDGAEARRFNRLLIDAGLVRGL
;
A
#
# COMPACT_ATOMS: atom_id res chain seq x y z
N MET A 1 4.91 30.45 4.12
CA MET A 1 3.74 29.74 3.59
C MET A 1 3.54 30.01 2.08
N LEU A 2 3.33 31.26 1.62
CA LEU A 2 3.20 31.52 0.17
C LEU A 2 4.48 31.18 -0.62
N GLN A 3 5.64 31.19 0.01
CA GLN A 3 6.93 30.82 -0.59
C GLN A 3 7.08 29.32 -0.84
N THR A 4 6.31 28.48 -0.14
CA THR A 4 6.28 27.04 -0.39
C THR A 4 5.38 26.68 -1.56
N GLU A 5 4.65 27.63 -2.13
CA GLU A 5 3.82 27.46 -3.31
C GLU A 5 4.66 27.77 -4.56
N ILE A 6 4.94 26.77 -5.36
CA ILE A 6 5.98 26.82 -6.41
C ILE A 6 5.52 27.64 -7.61
N ASP A 7 4.31 27.41 -8.11
CA ASP A 7 3.80 27.99 -9.34
C ASP A 7 2.61 28.96 -9.13
N PHE A 8 2.17 29.57 -10.21
CA PHE A 8 1.04 30.51 -10.18
C PHE A 8 -0.26 29.80 -9.76
N SER A 9 -0.48 28.59 -10.22
CA SER A 9 -1.69 27.79 -9.93
C SER A 9 -1.78 27.44 -8.45
N SER A 10 -0.67 27.00 -7.87
CA SER A 10 -0.55 26.68 -6.46
C SER A 10 -0.72 27.93 -5.57
N ARG A 11 -0.09 29.07 -5.95
CA ARG A 11 -0.28 30.36 -5.25
C ARG A 11 -1.72 30.86 -5.31
N ALA A 12 -2.37 30.74 -6.46
CA ALA A 12 -3.79 31.07 -6.59
C ALA A 12 -4.65 30.16 -5.72
N GLY A 13 -4.41 28.83 -5.74
CA GLY A 13 -5.05 27.86 -4.88
C GLY A 13 -4.89 28.18 -3.39
N PHE A 14 -3.68 28.55 -2.95
CA PHE A 14 -3.42 29.01 -1.59
C PHE A 14 -4.29 30.22 -1.21
N LEU A 15 -4.29 31.28 -2.04
CA LEU A 15 -5.04 32.51 -1.75
C LEU A 15 -6.55 32.27 -1.72
N LEU A 16 -7.07 31.45 -2.64
CA LEU A 16 -8.48 31.07 -2.65
C LEU A 16 -8.86 30.28 -1.39
N SER A 17 -8.05 29.31 -0.99
CA SER A 17 -8.27 28.50 0.22
C SER A 17 -8.19 29.33 1.48
N TRP A 18 -7.20 30.22 1.57
CA TRP A 18 -7.07 31.19 2.64
C TRP A 18 -8.30 32.12 2.70
N GLY A 19 -8.75 32.59 1.53
CA GLY A 19 -9.97 33.41 1.41
C GLY A 19 -11.20 32.67 1.90
N ILE A 20 -11.39 31.42 1.48
CA ILE A 20 -12.52 30.57 1.93
C ILE A 20 -12.52 30.45 3.45
N LEU A 21 -11.39 30.09 4.06
CA LEU A 21 -11.27 29.93 5.51
C LEU A 21 -11.60 31.21 6.26
N ASN A 22 -11.02 32.33 5.84
CA ASN A 22 -11.27 33.65 6.50
C ASN A 22 -12.73 34.06 6.37
N LEU A 23 -13.28 34.01 5.16
CA LEU A 23 -14.65 34.41 4.89
C LEU A 23 -15.67 33.49 5.57
N PHE A 24 -15.38 32.19 5.69
CA PHE A 24 -16.18 31.26 6.48
C PHE A 24 -16.27 31.72 7.96
N TRP A 25 -15.11 31.95 8.59
CA TRP A 25 -15.10 32.42 9.99
C TRP A 25 -15.70 33.79 10.17
N ILE A 26 -15.51 34.72 9.21
CA ILE A 26 -16.16 36.04 9.24
C ILE A 26 -17.69 35.89 9.14
N ALA A 27 -18.19 35.04 8.26
CA ALA A 27 -19.62 34.76 8.12
C ALA A 27 -20.22 34.19 9.42
N LEU A 28 -19.46 33.36 10.13
CA LEU A 28 -19.91 32.76 11.39
C LEU A 28 -19.80 33.73 12.57
N LEU A 29 -18.61 34.32 12.79
CA LEU A 29 -18.24 35.07 13.99
C LEU A 29 -18.38 36.57 13.84
N ARG A 30 -18.35 37.12 12.61
CA ARG A 30 -18.41 38.53 12.24
C ARG A 30 -17.21 39.36 12.74
N ARG A 31 -16.15 38.71 13.27
CA ARG A 31 -14.95 39.31 13.87
C ARG A 31 -13.72 39.03 13.00
N PRO A 32 -13.16 40.05 12.30
CA PRO A 32 -12.12 39.84 11.33
C PRO A 32 -10.78 39.38 11.94
N ALA A 33 -10.35 39.97 13.07
CA ALA A 33 -9.08 39.60 13.69
C ALA A 33 -9.12 38.16 14.22
N LEU A 34 -10.20 37.78 14.91
CA LEU A 34 -10.40 36.41 15.37
C LEU A 34 -10.49 35.44 14.21
N SER A 35 -11.21 35.79 13.14
CA SER A 35 -11.35 34.96 11.94
C SER A 35 -10.01 34.72 11.26
N GLY A 36 -9.17 35.74 11.13
CA GLY A 36 -7.81 35.63 10.61
C GLY A 36 -6.92 34.74 11.47
N ALA A 37 -6.99 34.88 12.80
CA ALA A 37 -6.24 34.06 13.73
C ALA A 37 -6.63 32.56 13.67
N LEU A 38 -7.93 32.25 13.61
CA LEU A 38 -8.45 30.89 13.46
C LEU A 38 -8.00 30.28 12.13
N SER A 39 -8.10 31.04 11.03
CA SER A 39 -7.64 30.57 9.72
C SER A 39 -6.13 30.30 9.73
N LEU A 40 -5.32 31.19 10.31
CA LEU A 40 -3.89 31.00 10.44
C LEU A 40 -3.55 29.75 11.26
N THR A 41 -4.24 29.56 12.38
CA THR A 41 -4.05 28.38 13.23
C THR A 41 -4.32 27.09 12.45
N LEU A 42 -5.42 27.01 11.71
CA LEU A 42 -5.75 25.85 10.90
C LEU A 42 -4.70 25.57 9.82
N VAL A 43 -4.22 26.62 9.13
CA VAL A 43 -3.16 26.45 8.10
C VAL A 43 -1.85 26.01 8.73
N VAL A 44 -1.46 26.57 9.89
CA VAL A 44 -0.26 26.13 10.62
C VAL A 44 -0.38 24.66 11.01
N VAL A 45 -1.51 24.24 11.58
CA VAL A 45 -1.76 22.84 11.94
C VAL A 45 -1.69 21.93 10.71
N LEU A 46 -2.30 22.32 9.59
CA LEU A 46 -2.23 21.56 8.34
C LEU A 46 -0.79 21.39 7.85
N VAL A 47 0.00 22.48 7.86
CA VAL A 47 1.41 22.42 7.45
C VAL A 47 2.21 21.49 8.36
N LEU A 48 2.04 21.57 9.67
CA LEU A 48 2.73 20.70 10.63
C LEU A 48 2.34 19.23 10.45
N LEU A 49 1.05 18.94 10.29
CA LEU A 49 0.57 17.57 10.04
C LEU A 49 1.04 17.05 8.69
N SER A 50 1.11 17.93 7.67
CA SER A 50 1.59 17.57 6.35
C SER A 50 3.06 17.18 6.35
N ARG A 51 3.91 17.95 7.03
CA ARG A 51 5.32 17.63 7.22
C ARG A 51 5.51 16.34 8.02
N LEU A 52 4.79 16.21 9.13
CA LEU A 52 4.82 15.00 9.94
C LEU A 52 4.45 13.75 9.12
N LYS A 53 3.45 13.85 8.26
CA LYS A 53 3.06 12.76 7.36
C LYS A 53 4.15 12.49 6.32
N HIS A 54 4.72 13.55 5.73
CA HIS A 54 5.79 13.43 4.75
C HIS A 54 7.02 12.73 5.33
N ASP A 55 7.41 13.04 6.56
CA ASP A 55 8.54 12.40 7.25
C ASP A 55 8.34 10.88 7.45
N ILE A 56 7.07 10.42 7.53
CA ILE A 56 6.76 9.00 7.77
C ILE A 56 6.56 8.22 6.47
N VAL A 57 5.78 8.80 5.54
CA VAL A 57 5.28 8.08 4.36
C VAL A 57 5.62 8.78 3.04
N GLN A 58 6.55 9.74 3.08
CA GLN A 58 7.05 10.49 1.91
C GLN A 58 5.94 11.10 1.04
N MET A 59 4.82 11.49 1.68
CA MET A 59 3.69 12.13 1.00
C MET A 59 3.05 13.20 1.89
N THR A 60 2.80 14.38 1.34
CA THR A 60 2.11 15.47 2.05
C THR A 60 0.65 15.14 2.32
N ALA A 61 0.05 15.82 3.31
CA ALA A 61 -1.37 15.65 3.61
C ALA A 61 -2.22 16.13 2.42
N ASN A 62 -3.22 15.33 2.07
CA ASN A 62 -4.23 15.67 1.08
C ASN A 62 -5.65 15.50 1.67
N PHE A 63 -6.67 15.92 0.94
CA PHE A 63 -8.03 15.88 1.46
C PHE A 63 -8.56 14.46 1.69
N VAL A 64 -8.04 13.47 0.96
CA VAL A 64 -8.43 12.07 1.16
C VAL A 64 -8.08 11.59 2.58
N ASP A 65 -7.02 12.13 3.20
CA ASP A 65 -6.71 11.84 4.61
C ASP A 65 -7.90 12.09 5.53
N LEU A 66 -8.66 13.19 5.31
CA LEU A 66 -9.87 13.48 6.09
C LEU A 66 -11.03 12.54 5.77
N MET A 67 -11.14 12.07 4.52
CA MET A 67 -12.22 11.18 4.10
C MET A 67 -12.07 9.77 4.69
N VAL A 68 -10.83 9.36 5.02
CA VAL A 68 -10.49 8.00 5.44
C VAL A 68 -9.91 7.92 6.85
N ILE A 69 -9.96 9.01 7.62
CA ILE A 69 -9.47 9.02 9.01
C ILE A 69 -10.26 8.02 9.86
N ASP A 70 -9.54 7.19 10.59
CA ASP A 70 -10.11 6.15 11.43
C ASP A 70 -9.43 6.06 12.81
N ARG A 71 -9.83 5.07 13.62
CA ARG A 71 -9.22 4.84 14.94
C ARG A 71 -7.77 4.39 14.85
N ASP A 72 -7.43 3.61 13.81
CA ASP A 72 -6.07 3.12 13.60
C ASP A 72 -5.10 4.26 13.28
N THR A 73 -5.57 5.32 12.58
CA THR A 73 -4.79 6.54 12.35
C THR A 73 -4.37 7.20 13.67
N ALA A 74 -5.31 7.37 14.61
CA ALA A 74 -5.01 7.96 15.91
C ALA A 74 -4.08 7.06 16.74
N ALA A 75 -4.35 5.75 16.76
CA ALA A 75 -3.53 4.77 17.47
C ALA A 75 -2.09 4.78 16.94
N PHE A 76 -1.91 4.76 15.63
CA PHE A 76 -0.60 4.82 14.99
C PHE A 76 0.16 6.10 15.36
N LEU A 77 -0.47 7.28 15.22
CA LEU A 77 0.17 8.56 15.55
C LEU A 77 0.61 8.64 17.01
N PHE A 78 -0.19 8.17 17.97
CA PHE A 78 0.20 8.18 19.38
C PHE A 78 1.26 7.12 19.72
N THR A 79 1.40 6.07 18.92
CA THR A 79 2.45 5.06 19.08
C THR A 79 3.79 5.60 18.58
N ILE A 80 3.83 6.18 17.37
CA ILE A 80 5.05 6.73 16.76
C ILE A 80 5.50 8.01 17.48
N PHE A 81 4.55 8.84 17.94
CA PHE A 81 4.82 10.11 18.61
C PHE A 81 4.24 10.13 20.03
N PRO A 82 4.90 9.48 21.03
CA PRO A 82 4.37 9.41 22.41
C PRO A 82 4.13 10.78 23.04
N ASN A 83 4.92 11.79 22.65
CA ASN A 83 4.80 13.16 23.15
C ASN A 83 3.72 14.00 22.43
N LEU A 84 3.11 13.50 21.35
CA LEU A 84 2.15 14.25 20.53
C LEU A 84 0.98 14.77 21.36
N ARG A 85 0.43 13.94 22.26
CA ARG A 85 -0.66 14.34 23.15
C ARG A 85 -0.32 15.52 24.03
N TRP A 86 0.90 15.58 24.56
CA TRP A 86 1.36 16.69 25.40
C TRP A 86 1.59 17.96 24.58
N SER A 87 2.10 17.82 23.37
CA SER A 87 2.23 18.92 22.41
C SER A 87 0.86 19.50 22.03
N VAL A 88 -0.13 18.66 21.78
CA VAL A 88 -1.51 19.10 21.51
C VAL A 88 -2.13 19.81 22.71
N ILE A 89 -1.97 19.26 23.93
CA ILE A 89 -2.45 19.90 25.16
C ILE A 89 -1.76 21.25 25.37
N GLY A 90 -0.44 21.33 25.24
CA GLY A 90 0.34 22.56 25.36
C GLY A 90 -0.10 23.62 24.35
N ALA A 91 -0.28 23.23 23.08
CA ALA A 91 -0.80 24.12 22.04
C ALA A 91 -2.21 24.62 22.37
N ALA A 92 -3.11 23.76 22.84
CA ALA A 92 -4.47 24.15 23.24
C ALA A 92 -4.47 25.14 24.41
N LEU A 93 -3.61 24.96 25.41
CA LEU A 93 -3.46 25.87 26.56
C LEU A 93 -2.98 27.27 26.15
N VAL A 94 -2.31 27.41 25.01
CA VAL A 94 -1.90 28.74 24.48
C VAL A 94 -2.94 29.29 23.51
N ILE A 95 -3.41 28.47 22.58
CA ILE A 95 -4.31 28.91 21.49
C ILE A 95 -5.69 29.33 22.05
N ILE A 96 -6.26 28.54 22.96
CA ILE A 96 -7.62 28.81 23.47
C ILE A 96 -7.68 30.16 24.21
N PRO A 97 -6.79 30.47 25.17
CA PRO A 97 -6.79 31.81 25.82
C PRO A 97 -6.53 32.95 24.83
N LEU A 98 -5.64 32.74 23.85
CA LEU A 98 -5.36 33.72 22.81
C LEU A 98 -6.62 34.01 21.97
N MET A 99 -7.35 33.01 21.54
CA MET A 99 -8.59 33.14 20.78
C MET A 99 -9.68 33.85 21.62
N TYR A 100 -9.75 33.50 22.90
CA TYR A 100 -10.65 34.15 23.83
C TYR A 100 -10.32 35.65 24.02
N ALA A 101 -9.04 35.98 24.17
CA ALA A 101 -8.60 37.38 24.25
C ALA A 101 -8.93 38.15 22.96
N LEU A 102 -8.65 37.56 21.79
CA LEU A 102 -9.01 38.13 20.49
C LEU A 102 -10.52 38.32 20.34
N TRP A 103 -11.31 37.40 20.86
CA TRP A 103 -12.77 37.55 20.88
C TRP A 103 -13.21 38.83 21.64
N TRP A 104 -12.56 39.14 22.75
CA TRP A 104 -12.85 40.34 23.54
C TRP A 104 -12.27 41.62 22.93
N LEU A 105 -11.09 41.56 22.38
CA LEU A 105 -10.34 42.71 21.87
C LEU A 105 -10.73 43.12 20.45
N ASP A 106 -11.38 42.25 19.65
CA ASP A 106 -11.79 42.59 18.29
C ASP A 106 -13.11 43.41 18.27
N PRO A 107 -13.06 44.73 18.04
CA PRO A 107 -14.23 45.56 18.07
C PRO A 107 -15.04 45.52 16.78
N PHE A 108 -14.44 45.04 15.70
CA PHE A 108 -15.04 45.13 14.37
C PHE A 108 -16.16 44.09 14.17
N ARG A 109 -17.17 44.47 13.38
CA ARG A 109 -18.32 43.63 13.03
C ARG A 109 -18.60 43.72 11.54
N ILE A 110 -18.23 42.66 10.81
CA ILE A 110 -18.46 42.57 9.37
C ILE A 110 -19.85 41.97 9.09
N ARG A 111 -20.52 42.47 8.04
CA ARG A 111 -21.78 41.90 7.57
C ARG A 111 -21.58 40.48 7.03
N ARG A 112 -22.50 39.56 7.34
CA ARG A 112 -22.42 38.16 6.93
C ARG A 112 -22.55 37.99 5.41
N LEU A 113 -23.48 38.73 4.79
CA LEU A 113 -23.80 38.52 3.37
C LEU A 113 -22.60 38.72 2.43
N PRO A 114 -21.81 39.81 2.53
CA PRO A 114 -20.60 39.94 1.71
C PRO A 114 -19.56 38.85 1.98
N ALA A 115 -19.43 38.39 3.23
CA ALA A 115 -18.49 37.31 3.57
C ALA A 115 -18.93 35.98 2.96
N VAL A 116 -20.22 35.64 3.01
CA VAL A 116 -20.76 34.44 2.35
C VAL A 116 -20.58 34.52 0.83
N ALA A 117 -20.96 35.66 0.21
CA ALA A 117 -20.83 35.87 -1.23
C ALA A 117 -19.37 35.76 -1.68
N GLY A 118 -18.44 36.38 -0.98
CA GLY A 118 -17.01 36.28 -1.25
C GLY A 118 -16.47 34.88 -1.07
N GLY A 119 -16.88 34.16 0.00
CA GLY A 119 -16.52 32.76 0.24
C GLY A 119 -17.00 31.83 -0.86
N LEU A 120 -18.23 31.97 -1.33
CA LEU A 120 -18.78 31.22 -2.46
C LEU A 120 -18.06 31.54 -3.78
N ALA A 121 -17.69 32.80 -4.01
CA ALA A 121 -16.90 33.18 -5.18
C ALA A 121 -15.50 32.56 -5.16
N CYS A 122 -14.81 32.56 -4.01
CA CYS A 122 -13.52 31.89 -3.85
C CYS A 122 -13.65 30.36 -4.05
N LEU A 123 -14.70 29.75 -3.51
CA LEU A 123 -14.97 28.32 -3.68
C LEU A 123 -15.25 27.99 -5.16
N ALA A 124 -16.08 28.75 -5.85
CA ALA A 124 -16.36 28.56 -7.27
C ALA A 124 -15.08 28.70 -8.12
N ALA A 125 -14.23 29.68 -7.80
CA ALA A 125 -12.94 29.87 -8.48
C ALA A 125 -11.97 28.71 -8.20
N LEU A 126 -11.91 28.21 -6.95
CA LEU A 126 -11.09 27.05 -6.59
C LEU A 126 -11.56 25.78 -7.32
N VAL A 127 -12.87 25.52 -7.31
CA VAL A 127 -13.45 24.38 -8.03
C VAL A 127 -13.18 24.49 -9.53
N GLY A 128 -13.48 25.64 -10.14
CA GLY A 128 -13.27 25.86 -11.57
C GLY A 128 -11.80 25.68 -11.99
N SER A 129 -10.86 26.27 -11.23
CA SER A 129 -9.42 26.14 -11.51
C SER A 129 -8.90 24.71 -11.29
N SER A 130 -9.36 24.01 -10.25
CA SER A 130 -8.93 22.64 -9.95
C SER A 130 -9.42 21.62 -10.98
N LEU A 131 -10.62 21.83 -11.54
CA LEU A 131 -11.15 20.97 -12.60
C LEU A 131 -10.57 21.30 -13.98
N ALA A 132 -10.27 22.58 -14.25
CA ALA A 132 -9.65 23.01 -15.51
C ALA A 132 -8.16 22.61 -15.61
N TRP A 133 -7.45 22.63 -14.50
CA TRP A 133 -6.01 22.30 -14.41
C TRP A 133 -5.81 21.34 -13.22
N PRO A 134 -6.12 20.05 -13.38
CA PRO A 134 -5.96 19.06 -12.30
C PRO A 134 -4.48 18.90 -11.96
N ASP A 135 -4.20 18.72 -10.65
CA ASP A 135 -2.84 18.43 -10.20
C ASP A 135 -2.42 17.02 -10.61
N GLN A 136 -1.17 16.89 -10.95
CA GLN A 136 -0.55 15.60 -11.23
C GLN A 136 -0.37 14.83 -9.91
N ALA A 137 -0.66 13.53 -9.91
CA ALA A 137 -0.68 12.70 -8.70
C ALA A 137 0.67 12.67 -7.98
N TRP A 138 1.78 12.68 -8.72
CA TRP A 138 3.15 12.64 -8.19
C TRP A 138 3.55 13.92 -7.42
N LEU A 139 2.88 15.06 -7.64
CA LEU A 139 3.15 16.29 -6.87
C LEU A 139 2.91 16.11 -5.35
N GLY A 140 2.11 15.13 -4.95
CA GLY A 140 1.87 14.80 -3.55
C GLY A 140 3.11 14.33 -2.79
N TYR A 141 4.14 13.85 -3.50
CA TYR A 141 5.39 13.38 -2.89
C TYR A 141 6.40 14.48 -2.57
N TYR A 142 6.20 15.71 -3.06
CA TYR A 142 7.06 16.84 -2.75
C TYR A 142 6.61 17.58 -1.50
N ASP A 143 7.57 17.97 -0.64
CA ASP A 143 7.35 18.67 0.63
C ASP A 143 7.10 20.18 0.42
N ASP A 144 6.07 20.51 -0.37
CA ASP A 144 5.68 21.88 -0.72
C ASP A 144 4.17 22.02 -0.95
N GLY A 145 3.69 23.23 -1.25
CA GLY A 145 2.30 23.48 -1.69
C GLY A 145 1.21 22.96 -0.75
N TYR A 146 1.45 22.90 0.54
CA TYR A 146 0.60 22.17 1.50
C TYR A 146 -0.88 22.54 1.47
N LEU A 147 -1.20 23.85 1.48
CA LEU A 147 -2.59 24.30 1.52
C LEU A 147 -3.26 24.18 0.16
N SER A 148 -2.55 24.54 -0.91
CA SER A 148 -3.10 24.44 -2.28
C SER A 148 -3.34 22.97 -2.66
N LYS A 149 -2.38 22.08 -2.44
CA LYS A 149 -2.51 20.64 -2.68
C LYS A 149 -3.68 20.05 -1.88
N PHE A 150 -3.76 20.36 -0.58
CA PHE A 150 -4.86 19.90 0.26
C PHE A 150 -6.22 20.32 -0.27
N SER A 151 -6.38 21.59 -0.63
CA SER A 151 -7.66 22.14 -1.08
C SER A 151 -8.06 21.66 -2.46
N ARG A 152 -7.10 21.61 -3.40
CA ARG A 152 -7.32 21.16 -4.79
C ARG A 152 -7.58 19.65 -4.84
N SER A 153 -6.83 18.85 -4.06
CA SER A 153 -7.12 17.42 -3.92
C SER A 153 -8.52 17.18 -3.36
N GLY A 154 -9.04 18.09 -2.52
CA GLY A 154 -10.41 18.02 -2.01
C GLY A 154 -11.46 18.14 -3.10
N VAL A 155 -11.29 19.09 -4.03
CA VAL A 155 -12.22 19.24 -5.16
C VAL A 155 -12.26 17.98 -6.02
N THR A 156 -11.10 17.47 -6.38
CA THR A 156 -11.00 16.31 -7.26
C THR A 156 -11.41 15.02 -6.55
N ALA A 157 -11.05 14.83 -5.27
CA ALA A 157 -11.46 13.64 -4.51
C ALA A 157 -12.97 13.58 -4.27
N VAL A 158 -13.61 14.71 -3.95
CA VAL A 158 -15.06 14.76 -3.78
C VAL A 158 -15.77 14.50 -5.12
N SER A 159 -15.27 15.07 -6.21
CA SER A 159 -15.80 14.81 -7.56
C SER A 159 -15.73 13.32 -7.92
N ASP A 160 -14.57 12.70 -7.74
CA ASP A 160 -14.38 11.28 -8.07
C ASP A 160 -15.25 10.38 -7.17
N PHE A 161 -15.31 10.69 -5.87
CA PHE A 161 -16.15 9.94 -4.93
C PHE A 161 -17.64 10.00 -5.28
N ILE A 162 -18.15 11.16 -5.71
CA ILE A 162 -19.57 11.30 -6.13
C ILE A 162 -19.83 10.53 -7.41
N ASN A 163 -18.89 10.51 -8.35
CA ASN A 163 -19.08 9.88 -9.65
C ASN A 163 -18.82 8.36 -9.64
N TYR A 164 -17.85 7.88 -8.86
CA TYR A 164 -17.34 6.50 -8.94
C TYR A 164 -17.30 5.75 -7.60
N GLY A 165 -17.52 6.43 -6.46
CA GLY A 165 -17.25 5.86 -5.13
C GLY A 165 -15.75 5.83 -4.83
N PHE A 166 -15.34 4.95 -3.94
CA PHE A 166 -13.92 4.71 -3.66
C PHE A 166 -13.25 3.79 -4.69
N MET A 167 -14.01 2.92 -5.34
CA MET A 167 -13.51 1.90 -6.26
C MET A 167 -14.28 1.94 -7.58
N GLU A 168 -13.55 2.02 -8.67
CA GLU A 168 -14.12 1.98 -10.02
C GLU A 168 -14.88 0.66 -10.26
N SER A 169 -16.10 0.77 -10.73
CA SER A 169 -16.92 -0.38 -11.16
C SER A 169 -17.87 0.02 -12.29
N ASP A 170 -18.23 -0.93 -13.13
CA ASP A 170 -19.24 -0.69 -14.14
C ASP A 170 -20.60 -0.43 -13.48
N PRO A 171 -21.43 0.48 -14.02
CA PRO A 171 -22.72 0.83 -13.42
C PRO A 171 -23.70 -0.35 -13.44
N VAL A 172 -23.68 -1.17 -14.47
CA VAL A 172 -24.52 -2.36 -14.62
C VAL A 172 -23.76 -3.44 -15.38
N VAL A 173 -23.79 -4.67 -14.86
CA VAL A 173 -23.33 -5.87 -15.55
C VAL A 173 -24.49 -6.87 -15.64
N GLY A 174 -24.77 -7.36 -16.84
CA GLY A 174 -25.87 -8.33 -17.06
C GLY A 174 -25.63 -9.73 -16.48
N GLU A 175 -24.40 -10.01 -16.10
CA GLU A 175 -23.94 -11.26 -15.51
C GLU A 175 -24.00 -11.19 -13.99
N ARG A 176 -24.13 -12.33 -13.33
CA ARG A 176 -24.04 -12.44 -11.87
C ARG A 176 -23.14 -13.60 -11.50
N LEU A 177 -22.29 -13.40 -10.49
CA LEU A 177 -21.59 -14.51 -9.88
C LEU A 177 -22.61 -15.43 -9.20
N LYS A 178 -22.59 -16.71 -9.60
CA LYS A 178 -23.30 -17.74 -8.85
C LYS A 178 -22.44 -18.00 -7.61
N VAL A 179 -22.79 -17.39 -6.50
CA VAL A 179 -22.13 -17.66 -5.20
C VAL A 179 -22.91 -18.80 -4.54
N PRO A 180 -22.51 -20.07 -4.72
CA PRO A 180 -22.97 -21.10 -3.84
C PRO A 180 -22.31 -20.83 -2.48
N LEU A 181 -23.07 -20.97 -1.43
CA LEU A 181 -22.50 -21.21 -0.09
C LEU A 181 -21.67 -22.50 -0.25
N LEU A 182 -20.36 -22.35 -0.42
CA LEU A 182 -19.45 -23.50 -0.38
C LEU A 182 -19.36 -23.93 1.10
N ASP A 183 -20.29 -24.79 1.50
CA ASP A 183 -20.34 -25.33 2.86
C ASP A 183 -19.15 -26.25 3.18
N SER A 184 -18.42 -26.72 2.17
CA SER A 184 -17.25 -27.56 2.36
C SER A 184 -16.29 -27.51 1.19
N CYS A 185 -15.01 -27.28 1.49
CA CYS A 185 -13.92 -27.42 0.56
C CYS A 185 -13.40 -28.86 0.59
N HIS A 186 -13.35 -29.52 -0.56
CA HIS A 186 -12.82 -30.87 -0.71
C HIS A 186 -11.57 -30.82 -1.60
N PRO A 187 -10.37 -30.54 -1.03
CA PRO A 187 -9.14 -30.48 -1.79
C PRO A 187 -8.79 -31.82 -2.40
N ALA A 188 -8.26 -31.80 -3.60
CA ALA A 188 -7.70 -33.00 -4.23
C ALA A 188 -6.34 -33.35 -3.59
N GLY A 189 -6.30 -34.36 -2.71
CA GLY A 189 -5.05 -34.86 -2.14
C GLY A 189 -4.63 -34.23 -0.81
N ARG A 190 -3.31 -34.38 -0.50
CA ARG A 190 -2.73 -33.90 0.77
C ARG A 190 -2.52 -32.38 0.71
N ARG A 191 -3.09 -31.66 1.67
CA ARG A 191 -2.95 -30.20 1.79
C ARG A 191 -1.55 -29.81 2.27
N PRO A 192 -0.78 -28.98 1.54
CA PRO A 192 0.49 -28.47 2.03
C PRO A 192 0.27 -27.36 3.07
N ASN A 193 1.24 -27.12 3.94
CA ASN A 193 1.37 -25.82 4.60
C ASN A 193 1.76 -24.80 3.52
N ILE A 194 1.11 -23.66 3.51
CA ILE A 194 1.34 -22.59 2.54
C ILE A 194 2.05 -21.43 3.25
N ILE A 195 3.23 -21.07 2.79
CA ILE A 195 3.98 -19.92 3.27
C ILE A 195 4.06 -18.92 2.14
N MET A 196 3.45 -17.75 2.31
CA MET A 196 3.53 -16.65 1.38
C MET A 196 4.46 -15.58 1.95
N ILE A 197 5.52 -15.26 1.23
CA ILE A 197 6.56 -14.33 1.65
C ILE A 197 6.48 -13.07 0.81
N HIS A 198 6.22 -11.95 1.48
CA HIS A 198 6.26 -10.60 0.95
C HIS A 198 7.69 -10.08 1.10
N ASP A 199 8.43 -10.08 -0.01
CA ASP A 199 9.86 -9.77 -0.05
C ASP A 199 10.04 -8.29 -0.40
N GLU A 200 10.37 -7.50 0.62
CA GLU A 200 10.39 -6.04 0.58
C GLU A 200 11.37 -5.50 -0.48
N SER A 201 10.88 -4.57 -1.30
CA SER A 201 11.65 -3.85 -2.34
C SER A 201 12.47 -4.76 -3.25
N SER A 202 12.03 -6.01 -3.46
CA SER A 202 12.82 -7.06 -4.09
C SER A 202 12.49 -7.22 -5.58
N PHE A 203 13.48 -6.98 -6.44
CA PHE A 203 13.36 -7.20 -7.88
C PHE A 203 14.68 -7.67 -8.49
N ASP A 204 14.61 -8.25 -9.66
CA ASP A 204 15.81 -8.69 -10.40
C ASP A 204 16.48 -7.48 -11.06
N ILE A 205 17.48 -6.91 -10.38
CA ILE A 205 18.21 -5.72 -10.82
C ILE A 205 19.02 -5.95 -12.11
N ARG A 206 19.20 -7.22 -12.57
CA ARG A 206 19.81 -7.54 -13.88
C ARG A 206 19.03 -6.95 -15.06
N GLN A 207 17.78 -6.51 -14.83
CA GLN A 207 16.99 -5.77 -15.81
C GLN A 207 17.57 -4.39 -16.11
N ALA A 208 18.37 -3.82 -15.22
CA ALA A 208 19.07 -2.54 -15.42
C ALA A 208 20.42 -2.78 -16.11
N ALA A 209 20.55 -2.27 -17.34
CA ALA A 209 21.79 -2.40 -18.10
C ALA A 209 22.95 -1.69 -17.38
N GLY A 210 24.10 -2.38 -17.24
CA GLY A 210 25.29 -1.79 -16.64
C GLY A 210 25.44 -2.01 -15.13
N VAL A 211 24.43 -2.49 -14.43
CA VAL A 211 24.53 -2.87 -13.01
C VAL A 211 25.31 -4.17 -12.87
N LYS A 212 26.36 -4.14 -12.05
CA LYS A 212 27.18 -5.31 -11.73
C LYS A 212 26.56 -6.07 -10.57
N VAL A 213 26.34 -7.37 -10.72
CA VAL A 213 25.76 -8.23 -9.68
C VAL A 213 26.75 -9.27 -9.18
N PRO A 214 26.64 -9.74 -7.93
CA PRO A 214 27.45 -10.83 -7.42
C PRO A 214 27.20 -12.15 -8.17
N ALA A 215 28.19 -13.06 -8.13
CA ALA A 215 28.00 -14.41 -8.64
C ALA A 215 26.84 -15.11 -7.90
N GLY A 216 25.98 -15.82 -8.65
CA GLY A 216 24.85 -16.55 -8.08
C GLY A 216 23.62 -15.69 -7.78
N TYR A 217 23.65 -14.37 -7.95
CA TYR A 217 22.55 -13.44 -7.66
C TYR A 217 21.19 -13.88 -8.23
N GLY A 218 21.16 -14.35 -9.49
CA GLY A 218 19.91 -14.79 -10.12
C GLY A 218 19.27 -16.03 -9.49
N GLY A 219 19.98 -16.76 -8.62
CA GLY A 219 19.44 -17.94 -7.94
C GLY A 219 18.23 -17.63 -7.04
N HIS A 220 18.21 -16.43 -6.43
CA HIS A 220 17.11 -15.98 -5.58
C HIS A 220 15.76 -15.92 -6.32
N PHE A 221 15.74 -15.61 -7.60
CA PHE A 221 14.52 -15.40 -8.39
C PHE A 221 13.97 -16.67 -9.05
N LYS A 222 14.63 -17.80 -8.87
CA LYS A 222 14.23 -19.09 -9.47
C LYS A 222 13.25 -19.83 -8.59
N SER A 223 12.25 -20.42 -9.23
CA SER A 223 11.35 -21.40 -8.63
C SER A 223 11.97 -22.80 -8.58
N PHE A 224 11.31 -23.74 -7.89
CA PHE A 224 11.71 -25.15 -7.79
C PHE A 224 11.96 -25.84 -9.16
N ASP A 225 11.28 -25.39 -10.22
CA ASP A 225 11.40 -25.89 -11.59
C ASP A 225 12.49 -25.16 -12.41
N GLY A 226 13.29 -24.32 -11.77
CA GLY A 226 14.37 -23.54 -12.37
C GLY A 226 13.92 -22.32 -13.18
N LYS A 227 12.62 -22.07 -13.30
CA LYS A 227 12.08 -20.92 -14.05
C LYS A 227 12.11 -19.64 -13.22
N GLU A 228 12.45 -18.57 -13.89
CA GLU A 228 12.26 -17.19 -13.40
C GLU A 228 10.91 -16.69 -13.90
N ARG A 229 10.14 -16.04 -13.01
CA ARG A 229 8.81 -15.55 -13.32
C ARG A 229 8.68 -14.10 -12.90
N LYS A 230 7.92 -13.33 -13.68
CA LYS A 230 7.68 -11.90 -13.43
C LYS A 230 6.37 -11.70 -12.69
N PHE A 231 6.41 -10.84 -11.71
CA PHE A 231 5.27 -10.32 -10.99
C PHE A 231 5.17 -8.82 -11.29
N LEU A 232 4.02 -8.35 -11.76
CA LEU A 232 3.78 -6.94 -11.98
C LEU A 232 3.09 -6.37 -10.73
N ALA A 233 3.86 -5.64 -9.95
CA ALA A 233 3.36 -4.89 -8.82
C ALA A 233 2.55 -3.68 -9.28
N GLU A 234 1.78 -3.07 -8.39
CA GLU A 234 1.01 -1.86 -8.70
C GLU A 234 1.59 -0.61 -8.05
N SER A 235 2.76 -0.73 -7.43
CA SER A 235 3.55 0.38 -6.87
C SER A 235 5.01 0.30 -7.31
N ASN A 236 5.69 1.44 -7.24
CA ASN A 236 7.14 1.58 -7.43
C ASN A 236 7.68 2.51 -6.35
N GLY A 237 8.78 2.14 -5.73
CA GLY A 237 9.49 2.95 -4.73
C GLY A 237 8.71 3.26 -3.46
N GLY A 238 7.63 2.52 -3.18
CA GLY A 238 6.81 2.94 -2.06
C GLY A 238 5.68 2.01 -1.72
N PRO A 239 4.39 2.36 -1.80
CA PRO A 239 3.36 1.76 -0.96
C PRO A 239 3.27 0.23 -1.05
N SER A 240 4.02 -0.49 -0.19
CA SER A 240 4.02 -1.96 -0.10
C SER A 240 2.64 -2.53 0.17
N TRP A 241 1.77 -1.75 0.84
CA TRP A 241 0.37 -2.13 1.11
C TRP A 241 -0.52 -2.20 -0.15
N PHE A 242 -0.08 -1.67 -1.31
CA PHE A 242 -0.77 -1.91 -2.58
C PHE A 242 -0.66 -3.38 -2.96
N THR A 243 0.55 -3.91 -2.91
CA THR A 243 0.81 -5.32 -3.19
C THR A 243 0.23 -6.22 -2.09
N GLU A 244 0.29 -5.82 -0.81
CA GLU A 244 -0.44 -6.50 0.28
C GLU A 244 -1.93 -6.65 -0.05
N TYR A 245 -2.59 -5.56 -0.51
CA TYR A 245 -3.98 -5.60 -0.94
C TYR A 245 -4.19 -6.54 -2.12
N ASN A 246 -3.34 -6.47 -3.16
CA ASN A 246 -3.44 -7.32 -4.33
C ASN A 246 -3.38 -8.82 -3.96
N VAL A 247 -2.37 -9.21 -3.18
CA VAL A 247 -2.09 -10.63 -2.92
C VAL A 247 -2.97 -11.24 -1.83
N LEU A 248 -3.58 -10.45 -0.97
CA LEU A 248 -4.52 -10.95 0.02
C LEU A 248 -5.97 -10.93 -0.49
N ALA A 249 -6.42 -9.81 -1.08
CA ALA A 249 -7.79 -9.67 -1.59
C ALA A 249 -7.97 -10.24 -3.01
N GLY A 250 -6.92 -10.32 -3.82
CA GLY A 250 -7.00 -10.68 -5.23
C GLY A 250 -7.65 -9.60 -6.08
N LEU A 251 -7.45 -8.33 -5.73
CA LEU A 251 -8.03 -7.17 -6.39
C LEU A 251 -6.97 -6.13 -6.70
N SER A 252 -7.25 -5.26 -7.68
CA SER A 252 -6.32 -4.20 -8.08
C SER A 252 -6.48 -2.95 -7.21
N SER A 253 -5.37 -2.47 -6.64
CA SER A 253 -5.31 -1.18 -5.96
C SER A 253 -5.52 -0.02 -6.95
N ARG A 254 -5.18 -0.21 -8.23
CA ARG A 254 -5.40 0.78 -9.30
C ARG A 254 -6.88 1.10 -9.52
N SER A 255 -7.79 0.17 -9.18
CA SER A 255 -9.24 0.40 -9.21
C SER A 255 -9.70 1.50 -8.27
N PHE A 256 -8.86 1.93 -7.32
CA PHE A 256 -9.15 3.03 -6.39
C PHE A 256 -8.72 4.40 -6.90
N GLY A 257 -8.08 4.47 -8.07
CA GLY A 257 -7.63 5.74 -8.63
C GLY A 257 -6.84 6.57 -7.60
N ARG A 258 -7.25 7.82 -7.36
CA ARG A 258 -6.61 8.69 -6.37
C ARG A 258 -6.74 8.24 -4.91
N PHE A 259 -7.63 7.30 -4.62
CA PHE A 259 -7.80 6.72 -3.28
C PHE A 259 -6.89 5.52 -3.02
N SER A 260 -6.17 5.03 -4.03
CA SER A 260 -5.33 3.83 -3.97
C SER A 260 -4.30 3.86 -2.83
N TYR A 261 -3.77 5.05 -2.51
CA TYR A 261 -2.84 5.23 -1.40
C TYR A 261 -3.41 4.77 -0.04
N PHE A 262 -4.71 4.78 0.12
CA PHE A 262 -5.40 4.37 1.35
C PHE A 262 -6.17 3.05 1.18
N VAL A 263 -5.80 2.24 0.20
CA VAL A 263 -6.57 1.06 -0.21
C VAL A 263 -6.84 0.09 0.93
N THR A 264 -5.85 -0.26 1.74
CA THR A 264 -6.02 -1.18 2.88
C THR A 264 -6.94 -0.61 3.95
N ARG A 265 -6.83 0.70 4.23
CA ARG A 265 -7.71 1.40 5.17
C ARG A 265 -9.15 1.44 4.66
N ILE A 266 -9.35 1.80 3.39
CA ILE A 266 -10.68 1.86 2.76
C ILE A 266 -11.30 0.47 2.67
N ALA A 267 -10.52 -0.55 2.32
CA ALA A 267 -10.99 -1.94 2.16
C ALA A 267 -11.27 -2.65 3.49
N SER A 268 -10.73 -2.15 4.60
CA SER A 268 -10.92 -2.74 5.93
C SER A 268 -12.40 -2.84 6.30
N GLY A 269 -12.87 -4.04 6.64
CA GLY A 269 -14.27 -4.33 6.93
C GLY A 269 -15.22 -4.34 5.73
N ARG A 270 -14.70 -4.16 4.50
CA ARG A 270 -15.52 -4.02 3.27
C ARG A 270 -15.26 -5.05 2.20
N VAL A 271 -14.12 -5.75 2.26
CA VAL A 271 -13.73 -6.76 1.27
C VAL A 271 -13.78 -8.15 1.90
N GLU A 272 -14.90 -8.84 1.75
CA GLU A 272 -15.14 -10.21 2.27
C GLU A 272 -14.71 -11.27 1.25
N ARG A 273 -13.55 -11.07 0.64
CA ARG A 273 -12.92 -11.96 -0.33
C ARG A 273 -11.42 -11.97 -0.12
N GLY A 274 -10.77 -13.09 -0.37
CA GLY A 274 -9.31 -13.17 -0.36
C GLY A 274 -8.77 -14.56 -0.17
N LEU A 275 -7.46 -14.69 -0.38
CA LEU A 275 -6.74 -15.95 -0.21
C LEU A 275 -6.94 -16.55 1.21
N PRO A 276 -6.74 -15.79 2.31
CA PRO A 276 -6.90 -16.37 3.63
C PRO A 276 -8.31 -16.90 3.90
N LEU A 277 -9.37 -16.17 3.45
CA LEU A 277 -10.75 -16.64 3.56
C LEU A 277 -10.99 -17.93 2.77
N ALA A 278 -10.50 -18.02 1.53
CA ALA A 278 -10.62 -19.22 0.72
C ALA A 278 -9.94 -20.42 1.38
N LEU A 279 -8.74 -20.23 1.93
CA LEU A 279 -8.00 -21.28 2.62
C LEU A 279 -8.67 -21.70 3.95
N ARG A 280 -9.22 -20.76 4.72
CA ARG A 280 -9.99 -21.07 5.92
C ARG A 280 -11.19 -21.99 5.65
N ARG A 281 -11.92 -21.76 4.56
CA ARG A 281 -13.01 -22.64 4.12
C ARG A 281 -12.53 -24.08 3.86
N CYS A 282 -11.24 -24.23 3.54
CA CYS A 282 -10.57 -25.52 3.37
C CYS A 282 -9.88 -26.03 4.65
N GLY A 283 -10.16 -25.44 5.80
CA GLY A 283 -9.66 -25.89 7.12
C GLY A 283 -8.24 -25.46 7.43
N TYR A 284 -7.71 -24.46 6.76
CA TYR A 284 -6.43 -23.85 7.13
C TYR A 284 -6.58 -22.94 8.33
N GLU A 285 -5.60 -22.95 9.21
CA GLU A 285 -5.36 -21.86 10.13
C GLU A 285 -4.53 -20.77 9.42
N THR A 286 -4.84 -19.49 9.66
CA THR A 286 -4.24 -18.39 8.91
C THR A 286 -3.55 -17.42 9.87
N ILE A 287 -2.24 -17.21 9.65
CA ILE A 287 -1.37 -16.40 10.50
C ILE A 287 -0.66 -15.36 9.63
N SER A 288 -0.47 -14.16 10.18
CA SER A 288 0.36 -13.12 9.58
C SER A 288 1.44 -12.66 10.57
N LEU A 289 2.67 -12.50 10.06
CA LEU A 289 3.79 -11.83 10.71
C LEU A 289 4.04 -10.52 9.97
N TYR A 290 3.90 -9.40 10.66
CA TYR A 290 3.95 -8.07 10.08
C TYR A 290 5.07 -7.22 10.69
N PRO A 291 5.94 -6.58 9.89
CA PRO A 291 7.18 -5.96 10.39
C PRO A 291 6.99 -4.56 10.98
N ALA A 292 5.78 -3.99 10.90
CA ALA A 292 5.45 -2.68 11.44
C ALA A 292 4.32 -2.78 12.48
N PHE A 293 3.80 -1.64 12.95
CA PHE A 293 2.64 -1.62 13.84
C PHE A 293 1.36 -1.98 13.08
N GLY A 294 0.51 -2.82 13.67
CA GLY A 294 -0.72 -3.27 13.02
C GLY A 294 -1.72 -2.16 12.69
N ALA A 295 -1.62 -0.99 13.35
CA ALA A 295 -2.39 0.20 13.03
C ALA A 295 -1.84 1.00 11.83
N PHE A 296 -0.61 0.72 11.38
CA PHE A 296 -0.06 1.36 10.18
C PHE A 296 -0.89 0.98 8.97
N MET A 297 -1.40 1.97 8.25
CA MET A 297 -2.31 1.81 7.10
C MET A 297 -3.49 0.84 7.34
N SER A 298 -3.88 0.66 8.62
CA SER A 298 -4.95 -0.27 9.07
C SER A 298 -4.68 -1.74 8.70
N ALA A 299 -3.40 -2.14 8.62
CA ALA A 299 -2.98 -3.46 8.17
C ALA A 299 -3.65 -4.59 8.96
N ARG A 300 -3.67 -4.54 10.31
CA ARG A 300 -4.35 -5.54 11.15
C ARG A 300 -5.83 -5.69 10.79
N SER A 301 -6.53 -4.56 10.68
CA SER A 301 -7.97 -4.53 10.37
C SER A 301 -8.23 -5.08 8.97
N PHE A 302 -7.44 -4.67 7.98
CA PHE A 302 -7.54 -5.15 6.60
C PHE A 302 -7.25 -6.65 6.49
N GLN A 303 -6.11 -7.11 7.00
CA GLN A 303 -5.73 -8.51 6.91
C GLN A 303 -6.74 -9.42 7.64
N THR A 304 -7.27 -8.99 8.78
CA THR A 304 -8.34 -9.72 9.48
C THR A 304 -9.60 -9.82 8.61
N THR A 305 -9.97 -8.76 7.90
CA THR A 305 -11.10 -8.77 6.96
C THR A 305 -10.91 -9.80 5.84
N THR A 306 -9.68 -9.94 5.30
CA THR A 306 -9.38 -10.94 4.28
C THR A 306 -9.29 -12.37 4.81
N GLY A 307 -9.38 -12.56 6.13
CA GLY A 307 -9.45 -13.88 6.75
C GLY A 307 -8.25 -14.30 7.58
N ILE A 308 -7.28 -13.43 7.86
CA ILE A 308 -6.21 -13.70 8.82
C ILE A 308 -6.81 -13.82 10.22
N GLN A 309 -6.59 -14.96 10.90
CA GLN A 309 -7.11 -15.26 12.24
C GLN A 309 -6.17 -14.77 13.33
N ARG A 310 -4.86 -14.91 13.13
CA ARG A 310 -3.84 -14.47 14.08
C ARG A 310 -2.87 -13.51 13.38
N PHE A 311 -2.86 -12.29 13.83
CA PHE A 311 -1.99 -11.24 13.31
C PHE A 311 -0.99 -10.82 14.38
N TYR A 312 0.28 -11.00 14.09
CA TYR A 312 1.39 -10.62 14.96
C TYR A 312 2.15 -9.46 14.32
N ASP A 313 2.12 -8.29 14.94
CA ASP A 313 2.88 -7.13 14.49
C ASP A 313 4.29 -7.08 15.10
N ALA A 314 5.06 -6.07 14.75
CA ALA A 314 6.43 -5.90 15.25
C ALA A 314 6.52 -5.97 16.78
N HIS A 315 5.56 -5.33 17.48
CA HIS A 315 5.51 -5.35 18.94
C HIS A 315 5.19 -6.75 19.48
N ASP A 316 4.19 -7.44 18.91
CA ASP A 316 3.81 -8.80 19.30
C ASP A 316 4.96 -9.79 19.09
N LEU A 317 5.76 -9.58 18.05
CA LEU A 317 6.94 -10.39 17.72
C LEU A 317 8.17 -10.05 18.59
N GLY A 318 8.17 -8.90 19.28
CA GLY A 318 9.28 -8.42 20.07
C GLY A 318 10.43 -7.82 19.23
N ALA A 319 10.11 -7.32 18.03
CA ALA A 319 11.05 -6.54 17.23
C ALA A 319 11.38 -5.22 17.93
N LYS A 320 12.64 -4.80 17.84
CA LYS A 320 13.11 -3.56 18.47
C LYS A 320 13.29 -2.42 17.47
N ASP A 321 13.57 -2.78 16.24
CA ASP A 321 13.82 -1.90 15.11
C ASP A 321 13.48 -2.67 13.82
N VAL A 322 13.92 -2.20 12.66
CA VAL A 322 13.89 -3.00 11.44
C VAL A 322 14.80 -4.22 11.67
N GLU A 323 14.21 -5.41 11.61
CA GLU A 323 14.91 -6.66 11.88
C GLU A 323 15.32 -7.36 10.55
N PRO A 324 16.39 -8.19 10.55
CA PRO A 324 16.72 -9.00 9.38
C PRO A 324 15.65 -10.05 9.11
N ASP A 325 15.61 -10.59 7.90
CA ASP A 325 14.59 -11.56 7.47
C ASP A 325 14.64 -12.85 8.29
N SER A 326 15.83 -13.27 8.72
CA SER A 326 16.02 -14.40 9.64
C SER A 326 15.20 -14.27 10.93
N PHE A 327 15.01 -13.05 11.47
CA PHE A 327 14.16 -12.84 12.65
C PHE A 327 12.72 -13.29 12.39
N PHE A 328 12.13 -12.88 11.28
CA PHE A 328 10.75 -13.24 10.91
C PHE A 328 10.64 -14.73 10.58
N TYR A 329 11.64 -15.32 9.92
CA TYR A 329 11.70 -16.74 9.64
C TYR A 329 11.79 -17.59 10.93
N ASP A 330 12.57 -17.17 11.90
CA ASP A 330 12.66 -17.84 13.21
C ASP A 330 11.33 -17.78 13.97
N LYS A 331 10.65 -16.63 13.95
CA LYS A 331 9.30 -16.48 14.54
C LYS A 331 8.29 -17.37 13.82
N ALA A 332 8.35 -17.42 12.48
CA ALA A 332 7.49 -18.31 11.69
C ALA A 332 7.68 -19.77 12.07
N VAL A 333 8.93 -20.27 12.11
CA VAL A 333 9.26 -21.63 12.54
C VAL A 333 8.82 -21.90 13.98
N GLY A 334 8.96 -20.92 14.87
CA GLY A 334 8.49 -20.99 16.26
C GLY A 334 6.98 -21.19 16.36
N LEU A 335 6.20 -20.38 15.65
CA LEU A 335 4.72 -20.46 15.62
C LEU A 335 4.25 -21.78 14.98
N MET A 336 4.87 -22.20 13.88
CA MET A 336 4.56 -23.47 13.23
C MET A 336 4.77 -24.67 14.16
N SER A 337 5.78 -24.62 15.04
CA SER A 337 6.09 -25.72 15.97
C SER A 337 5.02 -25.89 17.06
N GLN A 338 4.18 -24.89 17.26
CA GLN A 338 3.09 -24.90 18.24
C GLN A 338 1.78 -25.39 17.62
N GLN A 339 1.73 -25.62 16.29
CA GLN A 339 0.52 -26.03 15.60
C GLN A 339 0.36 -27.56 15.62
N PRO A 340 -0.91 -28.05 15.73
CA PRO A 340 -1.18 -29.46 15.54
C PRO A 340 -0.77 -29.91 14.12
N PRO A 341 -0.01 -31.00 13.98
CA PRO A 341 0.50 -31.44 12.66
C PRO A 341 -0.60 -31.76 11.63
N ALA A 342 -1.81 -32.03 12.07
CA ALA A 342 -2.95 -32.37 11.20
C ALA A 342 -3.66 -31.16 10.60
N THR A 343 -3.47 -29.95 11.16
CA THR A 343 -4.11 -28.72 10.70
C THR A 343 -3.19 -28.02 9.70
N PRO A 344 -3.59 -27.88 8.43
CA PRO A 344 -2.77 -27.15 7.46
C PRO A 344 -2.72 -25.67 7.83
N LEU A 345 -1.57 -25.05 7.62
CA LEU A 345 -1.28 -23.67 7.97
C LEU A 345 -1.09 -22.81 6.73
N PHE A 346 -1.72 -21.65 6.70
CA PHE A 346 -1.33 -20.53 5.85
C PHE A 346 -0.60 -19.49 6.69
N MET A 347 0.59 -19.15 6.28
CA MET A 347 1.40 -18.13 6.95
C MET A 347 1.81 -17.05 5.94
N PHE A 348 1.42 -15.81 6.23
CA PHE A 348 1.87 -14.63 5.52
C PHE A 348 3.05 -14.03 6.29
N VAL A 349 4.24 -14.07 5.70
CA VAL A 349 5.48 -13.55 6.29
C VAL A 349 5.87 -12.30 5.52
N TYR A 350 5.75 -11.15 6.17
CA TYR A 350 6.10 -9.87 5.60
C TYR A 350 7.49 -9.47 6.09
N LEU A 351 8.44 -9.29 5.18
CA LEU A 351 9.83 -8.96 5.44
C LEU A 351 10.06 -7.45 5.36
N ALA A 352 11.18 -6.97 5.89
CA ALA A 352 11.51 -5.55 5.88
C ALA A 352 13.02 -5.23 5.78
N ALA A 353 13.91 -6.24 5.71
CA ALA A 353 15.35 -6.00 5.75
C ALA A 353 15.85 -5.14 4.57
N ASN A 354 15.18 -5.22 3.43
CA ASN A 354 15.54 -4.46 2.23
C ASN A 354 14.76 -3.14 2.07
N HIS A 355 14.09 -2.66 3.11
CA HIS A 355 13.41 -1.36 3.14
C HIS A 355 14.42 -0.20 3.09
N PHE A 356 14.05 0.91 2.42
CA PHE A 356 14.87 2.13 2.42
C PHE A 356 15.12 2.64 3.86
N PRO A 357 16.13 3.52 4.09
CA PRO A 357 17.08 4.12 3.14
C PRO A 357 18.28 3.21 2.85
N TRP A 358 18.83 3.24 1.63
CA TRP A 358 20.03 2.48 1.25
C TRP A 358 21.32 3.31 1.31
N GLU A 359 21.27 4.57 1.68
CA GLU A 359 22.42 5.45 1.97
C GLU A 359 23.14 5.01 3.24
N THR A 360 22.43 4.33 4.12
CA THR A 360 22.98 3.82 5.38
C THR A 360 23.10 2.32 5.36
N LYS A 361 24.20 1.79 5.94
CA LYS A 361 24.35 0.33 6.07
C LYS A 361 23.37 -0.23 7.10
N PHE A 362 22.48 -1.09 6.62
CA PHE A 362 21.63 -1.89 7.49
C PHE A 362 22.43 -3.03 8.13
N ARG A 363 22.40 -3.15 9.45
CA ARG A 363 23.06 -4.22 10.21
C ARG A 363 24.49 -4.51 9.68
N PRO A 364 25.44 -3.59 9.86
CA PRO A 364 26.80 -3.75 9.35
C PRO A 364 27.56 -4.92 9.97
N ASP A 365 27.07 -5.44 11.09
CA ASP A 365 27.53 -6.66 11.77
C ASP A 365 27.23 -7.95 10.99
N LEU A 366 26.19 -7.91 10.15
CA LEU A 366 25.82 -9.02 9.28
C LEU A 366 26.60 -8.92 7.95
N MET A 367 27.02 -10.06 7.40
CA MET A 367 27.81 -10.14 6.16
C MET A 367 29.12 -9.32 6.16
N PRO A 368 29.99 -9.43 7.17
CA PRO A 368 31.22 -8.63 7.24
C PRO A 368 32.20 -8.91 6.08
N SER A 369 32.08 -10.08 5.43
CA SER A 369 32.88 -10.47 4.27
C SER A 369 32.32 -10.01 2.92
N TRP A 370 31.20 -9.28 2.91
CA TRP A 370 30.58 -8.81 1.67
C TRP A 370 31.55 -7.92 0.88
N ARG A 371 31.67 -8.23 -0.40
CA ARG A 371 32.44 -7.44 -1.36
C ARG A 371 31.52 -6.77 -2.34
N LYS A 372 31.50 -5.44 -2.29
CA LYS A 372 30.69 -4.63 -3.21
C LYS A 372 31.10 -4.85 -4.68
N PRO A 373 30.15 -5.00 -5.60
CA PRO A 373 30.43 -5.13 -7.04
C PRO A 373 31.05 -3.88 -7.68
N GLY A 374 30.88 -2.70 -7.06
CA GLY A 374 31.41 -1.43 -7.54
C GLY A 374 30.42 -0.66 -8.43
N ASN A 375 29.15 -0.64 -8.01
CA ASN A 375 28.13 0.26 -8.48
C ASN A 375 28.07 1.53 -7.62
N GLU A 376 27.06 2.36 -7.81
CA GLU A 376 26.76 3.46 -6.88
C GLU A 376 26.50 2.93 -5.46
N PRO A 377 26.81 3.71 -4.41
CA PRO A 377 26.72 3.23 -3.02
C PRO A 377 25.34 2.67 -2.63
N VAL A 378 24.25 3.30 -3.07
CA VAL A 378 22.87 2.84 -2.80
C VAL A 378 22.58 1.51 -3.46
N VAL A 379 23.04 1.30 -4.69
CA VAL A 379 22.88 0.05 -5.44
C VAL A 379 23.71 -1.07 -4.79
N ASP A 380 24.94 -0.79 -4.38
CA ASP A 380 25.78 -1.77 -3.71
C ASP A 380 25.21 -2.17 -2.33
N GLU A 381 24.63 -1.24 -1.56
CA GLU A 381 23.93 -1.57 -0.30
C GLU A 381 22.65 -2.36 -0.55
N TYR A 382 21.86 -2.00 -1.55
CA TYR A 382 20.70 -2.78 -1.97
C TYR A 382 21.08 -4.24 -2.30
N LEU A 383 22.12 -4.43 -3.12
CA LEU A 383 22.62 -5.77 -3.47
C LEU A 383 23.12 -6.55 -2.25
N ARG A 384 23.72 -5.86 -1.27
CA ARG A 384 24.17 -6.50 -0.02
C ARG A 384 22.98 -7.01 0.80
N ARG A 385 21.92 -6.19 0.92
CA ARG A 385 20.70 -6.60 1.63
C ARG A 385 19.98 -7.73 0.90
N GLN A 386 19.90 -7.69 -0.43
CA GLN A 386 19.38 -8.79 -1.24
C GLN A 386 20.16 -10.11 -1.06
N ALA A 387 21.47 -10.04 -0.98
CA ALA A 387 22.30 -11.21 -0.70
C ALA A 387 22.04 -11.75 0.72
N MET A 388 21.87 -10.86 1.72
CA MET A 388 21.49 -11.24 3.08
C MET A 388 20.12 -11.93 3.12
N SER A 389 19.12 -11.37 2.45
CA SER A 389 17.78 -11.99 2.30
C SER A 389 17.86 -13.37 1.64
N ALA A 390 18.69 -13.53 0.60
CA ALA A 390 18.89 -14.81 -0.06
C ALA A 390 19.52 -15.87 0.87
N ASP A 391 20.52 -15.50 1.68
CA ASP A 391 21.16 -16.39 2.65
C ASP A 391 20.19 -16.74 3.81
N ASP A 392 19.43 -15.76 4.31
CA ASP A 392 18.40 -15.96 5.34
C ASP A 392 17.30 -16.91 4.83
N TYR A 393 16.85 -16.73 3.58
CA TYR A 393 15.88 -17.63 2.96
C TYR A 393 16.41 -19.04 2.79
N ALA A 394 17.66 -19.22 2.31
CA ALA A 394 18.27 -20.54 2.16
C ALA A 394 18.36 -21.26 3.52
N SER A 395 18.72 -20.52 4.57
CA SER A 395 18.77 -21.02 5.95
C SER A 395 17.39 -21.41 6.48
N PHE A 396 16.36 -20.62 6.18
CA PHE A 396 14.97 -20.91 6.50
C PHE A 396 14.49 -22.21 5.86
N ILE A 397 14.73 -22.42 4.57
CA ILE A 397 14.38 -23.65 3.84
C ILE A 397 15.09 -24.87 4.44
N ALA A 398 16.39 -24.75 4.77
CA ALA A 398 17.13 -25.82 5.42
C ALA A 398 16.56 -26.13 6.82
N GLY A 399 16.20 -25.09 7.57
CA GLY A 399 15.54 -25.21 8.88
C GLY A 399 14.19 -25.92 8.81
N LEU A 400 13.34 -25.58 7.83
CA LEU A 400 12.05 -26.25 7.60
C LEU A 400 12.23 -27.74 7.31
N LYS A 401 13.14 -28.10 6.39
CA LYS A 401 13.44 -29.51 6.03
C LYS A 401 13.92 -30.29 7.25
N LYS A 402 14.75 -29.70 8.10
CA LYS A 402 15.28 -30.35 9.31
C LYS A 402 14.22 -30.51 10.40
N LYS A 403 13.40 -29.47 10.62
CA LYS A 403 12.46 -29.45 11.76
C LYS A 403 11.14 -30.15 11.45
N PHE A 404 10.72 -30.15 10.19
CA PHE A 404 9.46 -30.71 9.73
C PHE A 404 9.66 -31.71 8.57
N PRO A 405 10.45 -32.78 8.75
CA PRO A 405 10.93 -33.62 7.64
C PRO A 405 9.82 -34.36 6.89
N ALA A 406 8.63 -34.54 7.49
CA ALA A 406 7.51 -35.24 6.88
C ALA A 406 6.36 -34.31 6.41
N GLN A 407 6.45 -33.01 6.71
CA GLN A 407 5.38 -32.08 6.34
C GLN A 407 5.53 -31.59 4.90
N PRO A 408 4.43 -31.44 4.15
CA PRO A 408 4.43 -30.83 2.83
C PRO A 408 4.35 -29.30 2.94
N PHE A 409 5.14 -28.60 2.12
CA PHE A 409 5.10 -27.14 2.03
C PHE A 409 5.02 -26.68 0.59
N LEU A 410 4.19 -25.67 0.37
CA LEU A 410 4.18 -24.79 -0.78
C LEU A 410 4.63 -23.40 -0.31
N ILE A 411 5.75 -22.90 -0.82
CA ILE A 411 6.32 -21.62 -0.42
C ILE A 411 6.30 -20.71 -1.64
N VAL A 412 5.66 -19.57 -1.53
CA VAL A 412 5.55 -18.59 -2.61
C VAL A 412 6.14 -17.27 -2.16
N ARG A 413 7.18 -16.82 -2.87
CA ARG A 413 7.85 -15.53 -2.64
C ARG A 413 7.55 -14.60 -3.79
N TYR A 414 7.45 -13.32 -3.51
CA TYR A 414 7.29 -12.29 -4.52
C TYR A 414 7.86 -10.96 -4.01
N GLY A 415 8.44 -10.17 -4.93
CA GLY A 415 8.84 -8.80 -4.63
C GLY A 415 7.63 -7.87 -4.68
N ASP A 416 7.46 -7.05 -3.67
CA ASP A 416 6.29 -6.19 -3.52
C ASP A 416 6.30 -4.97 -4.43
N HIS A 417 7.47 -4.37 -4.65
CA HIS A 417 7.75 -3.31 -5.61
C HIS A 417 9.25 -3.21 -5.87
N GLN A 418 9.63 -2.39 -6.84
CA GLN A 418 11.02 -1.99 -7.04
C GLN A 418 11.39 -0.86 -6.08
N PRO A 419 12.67 -0.70 -5.70
CA PRO A 419 13.13 0.44 -4.91
C PRO A 419 12.98 1.76 -5.68
N GLU A 420 12.88 2.88 -4.94
CA GLU A 420 12.65 4.20 -5.52
C GLU A 420 13.73 4.65 -6.51
N PHE A 421 14.98 4.19 -6.34
CA PHE A 421 16.07 4.51 -7.27
C PHE A 421 16.02 3.71 -8.58
N SER A 422 15.15 2.69 -8.68
CA SER A 422 15.14 1.78 -9.84
C SER A 422 14.89 2.48 -11.18
N PRO A 423 14.04 3.51 -11.31
CA PRO A 423 13.86 4.22 -12.57
C PRO A 423 15.16 4.84 -13.08
N HIS A 424 16.00 5.37 -12.19
CA HIS A 424 17.26 6.02 -12.56
C HIS A 424 18.32 5.03 -13.09
N ILE A 425 18.30 3.79 -12.62
CA ILE A 425 19.20 2.75 -13.17
C ILE A 425 18.63 2.03 -14.39
N LEU A 426 17.30 2.02 -14.55
CA LEU A 426 16.63 1.44 -15.72
C LEU A 426 16.68 2.38 -16.95
N ASP A 427 16.55 3.67 -16.71
CA ASP A 427 16.55 4.72 -17.73
C ASP A 427 17.42 5.93 -17.27
N PRO A 428 18.75 5.77 -17.20
CA PRO A 428 19.66 6.78 -16.61
C PRO A 428 19.71 8.10 -17.39
N ASP A 429 19.23 8.13 -18.64
CA ASP A 429 19.22 9.33 -19.48
C ASP A 429 17.91 10.15 -19.32
N LEU A 430 16.93 9.68 -18.55
CA LEU A 430 15.68 10.40 -18.33
C LEU A 430 15.79 11.38 -17.17
N ASP A 431 15.21 12.55 -17.35
CA ASP A 431 14.96 13.50 -16.26
C ASP A 431 13.76 13.08 -15.39
N GLU A 432 13.59 13.74 -14.24
CA GLU A 432 12.49 13.48 -13.30
C GLU A 432 11.10 13.52 -13.97
N ALA A 433 10.88 14.44 -14.90
CA ALA A 433 9.61 14.56 -15.61
C ALA A 433 9.38 13.38 -16.56
N GLY A 434 10.43 12.89 -17.22
CA GLY A 434 10.38 11.69 -18.05
C GLY A 434 10.10 10.43 -17.24
N VAL A 435 10.73 10.29 -16.09
CA VAL A 435 10.48 9.20 -15.12
C VAL A 435 9.04 9.27 -14.63
N GLY A 436 8.59 10.44 -14.15
CA GLY A 436 7.22 10.64 -13.66
C GLY A 436 6.17 10.25 -14.70
N LYS A 437 6.37 10.64 -15.97
CA LYS A 437 5.47 10.25 -17.07
C LYS A 437 5.41 8.74 -17.30
N LYS A 438 6.53 8.02 -17.17
CA LYS A 438 6.55 6.56 -17.30
C LYS A 438 5.86 5.88 -16.12
N LEU A 439 6.04 6.39 -14.90
CA LEU A 439 5.33 5.92 -13.72
C LEU A 439 3.81 6.12 -13.87
N GLU A 440 3.37 7.30 -14.29
CA GLU A 440 1.94 7.58 -14.54
C GLU A 440 1.32 6.68 -15.61
N ASN A 441 2.08 6.34 -16.65
CA ASN A 441 1.63 5.45 -17.73
C ASN A 441 1.82 3.96 -17.40
N TYR A 442 2.27 3.62 -16.19
CA TYR A 442 2.53 2.23 -15.78
C TYR A 442 3.44 1.48 -16.75
N ASP A 443 4.61 2.06 -17.13
CA ASP A 443 5.61 1.33 -17.91
C ASP A 443 5.98 0.03 -17.17
N PRO A 444 5.70 -1.16 -17.75
CA PRO A 444 5.86 -2.43 -17.02
C PRO A 444 7.27 -2.69 -16.49
N ARG A 445 8.30 -2.05 -17.07
CA ARG A 445 9.69 -2.19 -16.60
C ARG A 445 9.90 -1.62 -15.20
N TYR A 446 9.14 -0.60 -14.81
CA TYR A 446 9.22 0.05 -13.50
C TYR A 446 8.42 -0.69 -12.42
N TYR A 447 7.52 -1.60 -12.83
CA TYR A 447 6.63 -2.34 -11.95
C TYR A 447 6.93 -3.84 -11.90
N ALA A 448 7.85 -4.32 -12.77
CA ALA A 448 8.20 -5.72 -12.83
C ALA A 448 9.11 -6.11 -11.67
N THR A 449 8.61 -6.97 -10.81
CA THR A 449 9.36 -7.69 -9.79
C THR A 449 9.40 -9.18 -10.14
N TYR A 450 9.43 -10.07 -9.18
CA TYR A 450 9.44 -11.51 -9.40
C TYR A 450 8.38 -12.20 -8.55
N TYR A 451 7.99 -13.42 -8.96
CA TYR A 451 7.43 -14.40 -8.05
C TYR A 451 8.11 -15.76 -8.25
N ALA A 452 8.27 -16.50 -7.18
CA ALA A 452 8.90 -17.81 -7.17
C ALA A 452 8.09 -18.78 -6.32
N ILE A 453 8.01 -20.03 -6.78
CA ILE A 453 7.33 -21.12 -6.09
C ILE A 453 8.37 -22.14 -5.69
N ASP A 454 8.45 -22.46 -4.40
CA ASP A 454 9.31 -23.49 -3.85
C ASP A 454 8.48 -24.55 -3.12
N THR A 455 9.02 -25.75 -2.98
CA THR A 455 8.30 -26.86 -2.35
C THR A 455 9.19 -27.72 -1.47
N ILE A 456 8.61 -28.31 -0.44
CA ILE A 456 9.23 -29.35 0.39
C ILE A 456 8.20 -30.47 0.55
N ASN A 457 8.55 -31.68 0.16
CA ASN A 457 7.69 -32.88 0.25
C ASN A 457 6.30 -32.68 -0.38
N PHE A 458 6.20 -31.82 -1.38
CA PHE A 458 4.98 -31.50 -2.09
C PHE A 458 5.26 -31.27 -3.57
N GLU A 459 4.38 -31.80 -4.43
CA GLU A 459 4.40 -31.55 -5.87
C GLU A 459 3.20 -30.65 -6.20
N PRO A 460 3.43 -29.42 -6.69
CA PRO A 460 2.36 -28.50 -7.03
C PRO A 460 1.52 -29.05 -8.19
N VAL A 461 0.22 -28.77 -8.14
CA VAL A 461 -0.67 -29.08 -9.26
C VAL A 461 -0.27 -28.24 -10.47
N LYS A 462 -0.11 -28.89 -11.62
CA LYS A 462 0.16 -28.19 -12.88
C LYS A 462 -1.08 -27.42 -13.29
N SER A 463 -0.97 -26.10 -13.36
CA SER A 463 -2.07 -25.21 -13.70
C SER A 463 -1.67 -24.19 -14.77
N PRO A 464 -2.57 -23.88 -15.71
CA PRO A 464 -2.37 -22.78 -16.66
C PRO A 464 -2.32 -21.40 -15.98
N ALA A 465 -2.73 -21.27 -14.72
CA ALA A 465 -2.61 -20.05 -13.93
C ALA A 465 -1.16 -19.74 -13.51
N VAL A 466 -0.26 -20.73 -13.48
CA VAL A 466 1.17 -20.53 -13.20
C VAL A 466 1.87 -20.03 -14.47
N MET A 467 1.68 -18.75 -14.77
CA MET A 467 2.22 -18.08 -15.97
C MET A 467 3.62 -17.52 -15.73
N GLU A 468 4.32 -17.19 -16.82
CA GLU A 468 5.63 -16.54 -16.75
C GLU A 468 5.53 -15.09 -16.26
N THR A 469 4.41 -14.43 -16.52
CA THR A 469 4.13 -13.05 -16.06
C THR A 469 2.70 -12.95 -15.57
N ILE A 470 2.51 -12.37 -14.37
CA ILE A 470 1.19 -12.12 -13.78
C ILE A 470 1.14 -10.75 -13.12
N ASP A 471 -0.04 -10.11 -13.15
CA ASP A 471 -0.34 -8.98 -12.27
C ASP A 471 -0.61 -9.44 -10.83
N GLY A 472 -0.24 -8.62 -9.85
CA GLY A 472 -0.34 -8.91 -8.42
C GLY A 472 -1.68 -9.50 -7.95
N PRO A 473 -2.84 -9.01 -8.41
CA PRO A 473 -4.14 -9.58 -8.06
C PRO A 473 -4.34 -11.07 -8.37
N TYR A 474 -3.53 -11.66 -9.25
CA TYR A 474 -3.65 -13.07 -9.60
C TYR A 474 -2.87 -14.03 -8.69
N LEU A 475 -1.95 -13.53 -7.86
CA LEU A 475 -1.14 -14.40 -7.00
C LEU A 475 -1.98 -15.29 -6.07
N PRO A 476 -3.09 -14.83 -5.45
CA PRO A 476 -4.00 -15.68 -4.69
C PRO A 476 -4.55 -16.87 -5.47
N LEU A 477 -4.90 -16.64 -6.73
CA LEU A 477 -5.38 -17.67 -7.64
C LEU A 477 -4.28 -18.70 -7.95
N VAL A 478 -3.06 -18.23 -8.26
CA VAL A 478 -1.90 -19.09 -8.53
C VAL A 478 -1.60 -19.99 -7.33
N ILE A 479 -1.64 -19.45 -6.12
CA ILE A 479 -1.40 -20.20 -4.87
C ILE A 479 -2.46 -21.29 -4.68
N GLN A 480 -3.75 -20.94 -4.82
CA GLN A 480 -4.83 -21.92 -4.68
C GLN A 480 -4.70 -23.06 -5.70
N GLU A 481 -4.50 -22.73 -6.96
CA GLU A 481 -4.32 -23.72 -8.02
C GLU A 481 -3.10 -24.61 -7.79
N ALA A 482 -1.94 -24.02 -7.45
CA ALA A 482 -0.72 -24.79 -7.17
C ALA A 482 -0.87 -25.70 -5.96
N ALA A 483 -1.64 -25.30 -4.95
CA ALA A 483 -1.93 -26.08 -3.75
C ALA A 483 -3.03 -27.14 -3.95
N GLY A 484 -3.70 -27.18 -5.11
CA GLY A 484 -4.85 -28.06 -5.36
C GLY A 484 -6.10 -27.70 -4.56
N ILE A 485 -6.26 -26.42 -4.23
CA ILE A 485 -7.42 -25.88 -3.51
C ILE A 485 -8.52 -25.54 -4.51
N PRO A 486 -9.76 -26.03 -4.32
CA PRO A 486 -10.88 -25.67 -5.19
C PRO A 486 -11.15 -24.17 -5.16
N LEU A 487 -11.39 -23.61 -6.35
CA LEU A 487 -11.72 -22.19 -6.48
C LEU A 487 -13.21 -21.95 -6.16
N ASP A 488 -13.50 -20.87 -5.49
CA ASP A 488 -14.86 -20.36 -5.40
C ASP A 488 -15.24 -19.61 -6.71
N PRO A 489 -16.53 -19.35 -6.96
CA PRO A 489 -16.97 -18.71 -8.21
C PRO A 489 -16.31 -17.36 -8.50
N SER A 490 -15.89 -16.62 -7.47
CA SER A 490 -15.18 -15.35 -7.67
C SER A 490 -13.75 -15.56 -8.17
N PHE A 491 -13.07 -16.61 -7.72
CA PHE A 491 -11.76 -16.99 -8.22
C PHE A 491 -11.83 -17.71 -9.58
N GLU A 492 -12.91 -18.47 -9.86
CA GLU A 492 -13.16 -19.05 -11.19
C GLU A 492 -13.34 -17.97 -12.26
N GLU A 493 -14.14 -16.92 -11.96
CA GLU A 493 -14.27 -15.78 -12.86
C GLU A 493 -12.93 -15.06 -13.04
N GLN A 494 -12.20 -14.84 -11.96
CA GLN A 494 -10.87 -14.21 -12.01
C GLN A 494 -9.91 -15.04 -12.88
N LYS A 495 -9.94 -16.38 -12.79
CA LYS A 495 -9.17 -17.29 -13.66
C LYS A 495 -9.54 -17.10 -15.13
N SER A 496 -10.83 -16.99 -15.42
CA SER A 496 -11.31 -16.74 -16.77
C SER A 496 -10.79 -15.42 -17.35
N ILE A 497 -10.75 -14.35 -16.52
CA ILE A 497 -10.13 -13.06 -16.90
C ILE A 497 -8.63 -13.24 -17.12
N MET A 498 -7.93 -13.88 -16.21
CA MET A 498 -6.48 -14.12 -16.29
C MET A 498 -6.09 -14.78 -17.60
N LEU A 499 -6.81 -15.83 -17.99
CA LEU A 499 -6.54 -16.56 -19.23
C LEU A 499 -6.82 -15.70 -20.47
N ARG A 500 -7.95 -14.96 -20.50
CA ARG A 500 -8.28 -14.05 -21.60
C ARG A 500 -7.26 -12.90 -21.73
N CYS A 501 -6.81 -12.39 -20.62
CA CYS A 501 -5.94 -11.21 -20.54
C CYS A 501 -4.44 -11.58 -20.44
N LYS A 502 -4.10 -12.85 -20.57
CA LYS A 502 -2.72 -13.34 -20.57
C LYS A 502 -1.90 -12.87 -19.37
N GLY A 503 -2.50 -12.94 -18.17
CA GLY A 503 -1.88 -12.55 -16.91
C GLY A 503 -2.00 -11.07 -16.54
N LEU A 504 -2.51 -10.20 -17.43
CA LEU A 504 -2.79 -8.79 -17.11
C LEU A 504 -4.17 -8.64 -16.48
N PHE A 505 -4.31 -7.78 -15.48
CA PHE A 505 -5.59 -7.53 -14.80
C PHE A 505 -6.12 -6.13 -15.12
N TYR A 506 -5.58 -5.09 -14.48
CA TYR A 506 -6.10 -3.73 -14.67
C TYR A 506 -5.79 -3.18 -16.07
N ALA A 507 -4.62 -3.50 -16.64
CA ALA A 507 -4.27 -3.08 -17.99
C ALA A 507 -5.09 -3.77 -19.08
N CYS A 508 -5.82 -4.85 -18.76
CA CYS A 508 -6.63 -5.57 -19.74
C CYS A 508 -7.81 -4.74 -20.20
N LYS A 509 -7.90 -4.49 -21.52
CA LYS A 509 -8.97 -3.70 -22.16
C LYS A 509 -9.18 -2.34 -21.47
N ASP A 510 -8.10 -1.64 -21.15
CA ASP A 510 -8.12 -0.32 -20.50
C ASP A 510 -8.97 -0.30 -19.21
N GLY A 511 -8.81 -1.31 -18.37
CA GLY A 511 -9.48 -1.44 -17.08
C GLY A 511 -10.91 -2.01 -17.14
N ALA A 512 -11.46 -2.26 -18.32
CA ALA A 512 -12.85 -2.72 -18.44
C ALA A 512 -13.08 -4.07 -17.76
N GLU A 513 -12.14 -5.02 -17.85
CA GLU A 513 -12.28 -6.32 -17.17
C GLU A 513 -12.23 -6.15 -15.64
N ALA A 514 -11.38 -5.26 -15.12
CA ALA A 514 -11.29 -4.97 -13.70
C ALA A 514 -12.59 -4.31 -13.19
N ARG A 515 -13.11 -3.28 -13.89
CA ARG A 515 -14.38 -2.60 -13.53
C ARG A 515 -15.57 -3.56 -13.57
N ARG A 516 -15.65 -4.41 -14.60
CA ARG A 516 -16.67 -5.47 -14.69
C ARG A 516 -16.59 -6.43 -13.51
N PHE A 517 -15.39 -6.89 -13.20
CA PHE A 517 -15.15 -7.82 -12.08
C PHE A 517 -15.50 -7.19 -10.73
N ASN A 518 -15.09 -5.94 -10.49
CA ASN A 518 -15.44 -5.20 -9.29
C ASN A 518 -16.97 -5.13 -9.13
N ARG A 519 -17.71 -4.85 -10.21
CA ARG A 519 -19.17 -4.82 -10.18
C ARG A 519 -19.78 -6.18 -9.82
N LEU A 520 -19.26 -7.26 -10.39
CA LEU A 520 -19.71 -8.62 -10.05
C LEU A 520 -19.53 -8.94 -8.56
N LEU A 521 -18.43 -8.49 -7.96
CA LEU A 521 -18.15 -8.69 -6.53
C LEU A 521 -19.07 -7.83 -5.65
N ILE A 522 -19.34 -6.58 -6.04
CA ILE A 522 -20.28 -5.69 -5.35
C ILE A 522 -21.67 -6.30 -5.36
N ASP A 523 -22.16 -6.73 -6.53
CA ASP A 523 -23.48 -7.35 -6.68
C ASP A 523 -23.62 -8.69 -5.93
N ALA A 524 -22.51 -9.41 -5.75
CA ALA A 524 -22.43 -10.63 -4.95
C ALA A 524 -22.29 -10.36 -3.43
N GLY A 525 -22.15 -9.10 -3.00
CA GLY A 525 -21.96 -8.72 -1.60
C GLY A 525 -20.58 -9.05 -1.03
N LEU A 526 -19.62 -9.42 -1.90
CA LEU A 526 -18.24 -9.73 -1.50
C LEU A 526 -17.39 -8.46 -1.30
N VAL A 527 -17.83 -7.35 -1.86
CA VAL A 527 -17.29 -6.01 -1.68
C VAL A 527 -18.45 -5.06 -1.35
N ARG A 528 -18.33 -4.29 -0.28
CA ARG A 528 -19.43 -3.47 0.25
C ARG A 528 -19.03 -2.00 0.42
N GLY A 529 -19.86 -1.08 -0.09
CA GLY A 529 -19.72 0.37 0.15
C GLY A 529 -18.40 0.98 -0.37
N LEU A 530 -17.91 0.47 -1.47
CA LEU A 530 -16.72 0.98 -2.16
C LEU A 530 -17.08 1.73 -3.43
#